data_e0d84a27b279c3962caea061ed7163d0
#
_entry.id   e0d84a27b279c3962caea061ed7163d0
#
_cell.length_a   1.000
_cell.length_b   1.000
_cell.length_c   1.000
_cell.angle_alpha   90.00
_cell.angle_beta   90.00
_cell.angle_gamma   90.00
#
_symmetry.space_group_name_H-M   'P 1'
#
loop_
_entity.id
_entity.type
_entity.pdbx_description
1 polymer ?
#
loop_
_entity_poly.entity_id
_entity_poly.type
_entity_poly.pdbx_seq_one_letter_code
_entity_poly.pdbx_strand_id
1 'polypeptide(L)'
;DVGRSFIPVEELKKQIDILSHFKINTFHWHLTENQAWRFEVKKYPQLTDPKNMLRHENGYYTQEECMELEQYAWERGITVIPEIDMPGHSAAFKRAMGHSMQTDEGVEELLHILEEVAATFPHSPYIHIGGDEEPITYPDFFKIITDKVHSLSKKVIVWNPIYGYEINSEDGFDMTQMWSTAGEKVDNIPNIDCRYNYINHFDVFSDVVGIYKSNIYYSEVGSEEIAGTITAVWNDRKLPTSEDIMMQNNF
;
A
#
# COMPACT_ATOMS: atom_id res chain seq x y z
N ASP A 1 -6.67 -2.82 1.81
CA ASP A 1 -5.95 -4.10 1.72
C ASP A 1 -6.74 -5.07 0.83
N VAL A 2 -6.39 -5.08 -0.46
CA VAL A 2 -6.96 -6.03 -1.42
C VAL A 2 -6.07 -7.27 -1.61
N GLY A 3 -4.83 -7.19 -1.17
CA GLY A 3 -3.88 -8.30 -1.21
C GLY A 3 -4.41 -9.51 -0.45
N ARG A 4 -4.95 -9.31 0.76
CA ARG A 4 -5.55 -10.38 1.58
C ARG A 4 -6.97 -10.74 1.15
N SER A 5 -7.80 -9.75 0.76
CA SER A 5 -9.17 -10.00 0.28
C SER A 5 -9.47 -9.15 -0.94
N PHE A 6 -9.71 -9.81 -2.07
CA PHE A 6 -10.01 -9.12 -3.33
C PHE A 6 -11.35 -8.37 -3.23
N ILE A 7 -11.36 -7.14 -3.70
CA ILE A 7 -12.54 -6.28 -3.77
C ILE A 7 -12.74 -5.89 -5.24
N PRO A 8 -13.91 -6.17 -5.85
CA PRO A 8 -14.16 -5.80 -7.24
C PRO A 8 -14.06 -4.28 -7.48
N VAL A 9 -13.65 -3.88 -8.67
CA VAL A 9 -13.48 -2.47 -9.06
C VAL A 9 -14.76 -1.65 -8.81
N GLU A 10 -15.92 -2.21 -9.09
CA GLU A 10 -17.20 -1.53 -8.88
C GLU A 10 -17.50 -1.23 -7.40
N GLU A 11 -17.03 -2.09 -6.48
CA GLU A 11 -17.13 -1.82 -5.05
C GLU A 11 -16.11 -0.76 -4.60
N LEU A 12 -14.91 -0.76 -5.16
CA LEU A 12 -13.91 0.29 -4.92
C LEU A 12 -14.41 1.65 -5.42
N LYS A 13 -15.08 1.71 -6.56
CA LYS A 13 -15.71 2.95 -7.06
C LYS A 13 -16.76 3.50 -6.11
N LYS A 14 -17.60 2.65 -5.54
CA LYS A 14 -18.57 3.08 -4.52
C LYS A 14 -17.90 3.69 -3.29
N GLN A 15 -16.80 3.09 -2.85
CA GLN A 15 -16.00 3.63 -1.74
C GLN A 15 -15.38 4.98 -2.10
N ILE A 16 -14.79 5.10 -3.29
CA ILE A 16 -14.25 6.36 -3.79
C ILE A 16 -15.33 7.44 -3.83
N ASP A 17 -16.55 7.11 -4.25
CA ASP A 17 -17.68 8.05 -4.20
C ASP A 17 -17.96 8.53 -2.77
N ILE A 18 -18.03 7.62 -1.80
CA ILE A 18 -18.25 7.95 -0.39
C ILE A 18 -17.09 8.82 0.13
N LEU A 19 -15.86 8.40 -0.07
CA LEU A 19 -14.66 9.10 0.38
C LEU A 19 -14.60 10.53 -0.16
N SER A 20 -14.97 10.73 -1.43
CA SER A 20 -15.00 12.06 -2.06
C SER A 20 -15.98 13.02 -1.39
N HIS A 21 -17.15 12.53 -0.93
CA HIS A 21 -18.13 13.34 -0.18
C HIS A 21 -17.59 13.83 1.16
N PHE A 22 -16.71 13.07 1.80
CA PHE A 22 -16.06 13.43 3.07
C PHE A 22 -14.73 14.17 2.86
N LYS A 23 -14.40 14.57 1.63
CA LYS A 23 -13.17 15.29 1.29
C LYS A 23 -11.89 14.53 1.63
N ILE A 24 -11.96 13.21 1.63
CA ILE A 24 -10.76 12.38 1.67
C ILE A 24 -10.10 12.48 0.31
N ASN A 25 -8.82 12.83 0.28
CA ASN A 25 -8.11 13.18 -0.95
C ASN A 25 -7.12 12.12 -1.43
N THR A 26 -7.01 11.01 -0.71
CA THR A 26 -6.03 9.97 -1.03
C THR A 26 -6.62 8.59 -0.80
N PHE A 27 -6.41 7.70 -1.76
CA PHE A 27 -6.73 6.28 -1.69
C PHE A 27 -5.43 5.48 -1.81
N HIS A 28 -4.95 4.94 -0.69
CA HIS A 28 -3.78 4.07 -0.65
C HIS A 28 -4.23 2.63 -0.95
N TRP A 29 -3.72 2.06 -2.03
CA TRP A 29 -4.15 0.76 -2.56
C TRP A 29 -3.08 -0.31 -2.34
N HIS A 30 -3.23 -1.09 -1.28
CA HIS A 30 -2.33 -2.19 -0.92
C HIS A 30 -2.63 -3.41 -1.79
N LEU A 31 -1.87 -3.54 -2.91
CA LEU A 31 -2.17 -4.45 -4.02
C LEU A 31 -1.56 -5.84 -3.86
N THR A 32 -0.57 -6.01 -2.99
CA THR A 32 0.21 -7.26 -2.90
C THR A 32 0.36 -7.72 -1.47
N GLU A 33 0.33 -9.04 -1.25
CA GLU A 33 0.38 -9.65 0.06
C GLU A 33 0.81 -11.13 0.01
N ASN A 34 1.02 -11.73 1.18
CA ASN A 34 1.29 -13.16 1.31
C ASN A 34 0.18 -14.03 0.68
N GLN A 35 -1.08 -13.60 0.74
CA GLN A 35 -2.21 -14.35 0.23
C GLN A 35 -2.32 -14.30 -1.28
N ALA A 36 -2.09 -13.14 -1.89
CA ALA A 36 -2.17 -12.99 -3.33
C ALA A 36 -1.45 -11.72 -3.83
N TRP A 37 -1.11 -11.77 -5.08
CA TRP A 37 -0.68 -10.63 -5.88
C TRP A 37 -1.86 -10.18 -6.75
N ARG A 38 -2.31 -8.94 -6.62
CA ARG A 38 -3.55 -8.47 -7.24
C ARG A 38 -3.35 -7.53 -8.44
N PHE A 39 -2.14 -7.12 -8.73
CA PHE A 39 -1.81 -6.24 -9.85
C PHE A 39 -1.31 -7.06 -11.04
N GLU A 40 -1.91 -6.88 -12.23
CA GLU A 40 -1.41 -7.50 -13.46
C GLU A 40 -0.04 -6.95 -13.84
N VAL A 41 0.92 -7.85 -14.02
CA VAL A 41 2.24 -7.53 -14.58
C VAL A 41 2.38 -8.29 -15.89
N LYS A 42 2.35 -7.57 -17.01
CA LYS A 42 2.34 -8.19 -18.35
C LYS A 42 3.62 -8.98 -18.63
N LYS A 43 4.75 -8.51 -18.08
CA LYS A 43 6.03 -9.22 -18.19
C LYS A 43 6.07 -10.50 -17.35
N TYR A 44 5.33 -10.57 -16.25
CA TYR A 44 5.33 -11.69 -15.31
C TYR A 44 3.90 -12.17 -15.01
N PRO A 45 3.19 -12.74 -16.01
CA PRO A 45 1.79 -13.13 -15.86
C PRO A 45 1.56 -14.21 -14.80
N GLN A 46 2.60 -14.95 -14.40
CA GLN A 46 2.50 -15.93 -13.32
C GLN A 46 2.21 -15.32 -11.94
N LEU A 47 2.43 -14.01 -11.74
CA LEU A 47 2.11 -13.32 -10.49
C LEU A 47 0.60 -13.35 -10.20
N THR A 48 -0.23 -13.26 -11.23
CA THR A 48 -1.70 -13.31 -11.13
C THR A 48 -2.29 -14.67 -11.50
N ASP A 49 -1.46 -15.73 -11.67
CA ASP A 49 -1.95 -17.10 -11.89
C ASP A 49 -2.74 -17.56 -10.65
N PRO A 50 -3.99 -18.06 -10.80
CA PRO A 50 -4.83 -18.54 -9.71
C PRO A 50 -4.15 -19.50 -8.75
N LYS A 51 -3.27 -20.39 -9.26
CA LYS A 51 -2.55 -21.36 -8.43
C LYS A 51 -1.61 -20.73 -7.38
N ASN A 52 -1.22 -19.46 -7.57
CA ASN A 52 -0.35 -18.72 -6.67
C ASN A 52 -1.13 -17.87 -5.66
N MET A 53 -2.47 -17.89 -5.71
CA MET A 53 -3.36 -17.16 -4.80
C MET A 53 -3.93 -18.10 -3.73
N LEU A 54 -3.85 -17.71 -2.48
CA LEU A 54 -4.38 -18.47 -1.33
C LEU A 54 -5.80 -18.06 -0.96
N ARG A 55 -6.24 -16.89 -1.42
CA ARG A 55 -7.59 -16.36 -1.22
C ARG A 55 -8.06 -15.71 -2.51
N HIS A 56 -9.33 -15.89 -2.88
CA HIS A 56 -9.94 -15.31 -4.09
C HIS A 56 -9.08 -15.58 -5.34
N GLU A 57 -8.97 -16.86 -5.70
CA GLU A 57 -8.04 -17.40 -6.70
C GLU A 57 -8.08 -16.73 -8.08
N ASN A 58 -9.19 -16.08 -8.45
CA ASN A 58 -9.32 -15.36 -9.72
C ASN A 58 -9.38 -13.82 -9.51
N GLY A 59 -9.14 -13.36 -8.29
CA GLY A 59 -9.27 -11.95 -7.96
C GLY A 59 -7.95 -11.20 -8.20
N TYR A 60 -7.86 -10.47 -9.30
CA TYR A 60 -6.79 -9.51 -9.56
C TYR A 60 -7.34 -8.38 -10.45
N TYR A 61 -6.59 -7.31 -10.57
CA TYR A 61 -6.93 -6.18 -11.43
C TYR A 61 -6.01 -6.19 -12.65
N THR A 62 -6.60 -6.05 -13.83
CA THR A 62 -5.85 -5.76 -15.05
C THR A 62 -5.28 -4.34 -14.97
N GLN A 63 -4.26 -4.04 -15.75
CA GLN A 63 -3.73 -2.68 -15.81
C GLN A 63 -4.78 -1.69 -16.31
N GLU A 64 -5.65 -2.12 -17.21
CA GLU A 64 -6.77 -1.33 -17.71
C GLU A 64 -7.78 -1.01 -16.61
N GLU A 65 -8.13 -1.97 -15.75
CA GLU A 65 -8.99 -1.74 -14.58
C GLU A 65 -8.33 -0.82 -13.55
N CYS A 66 -7.02 -0.94 -13.36
CA CYS A 66 -6.27 -0.02 -12.49
C CYS A 66 -6.29 1.42 -13.02
N MET A 67 -6.04 1.60 -14.31
CA MET A 67 -6.11 2.92 -14.96
C MET A 67 -7.51 3.51 -14.90
N GLU A 68 -8.54 2.69 -15.11
CA GLU A 68 -9.94 3.13 -15.01
C GLU A 68 -10.26 3.60 -13.58
N LEU A 69 -9.87 2.85 -12.55
CA LEU A 69 -10.10 3.24 -11.16
C LEU A 69 -9.32 4.50 -10.78
N GLU A 70 -8.06 4.61 -11.21
CA GLU A 70 -7.25 5.81 -10.97
C GLU A 70 -7.88 7.05 -11.60
N GLN A 71 -8.31 6.98 -12.87
CA GLN A 71 -8.99 8.07 -13.54
C GLN A 71 -10.30 8.43 -12.83
N TYR A 72 -11.08 7.43 -12.44
CA TYR A 72 -12.33 7.61 -11.70
C TYR A 72 -12.14 8.35 -10.38
N ALA A 73 -11.09 7.99 -9.64
CA ALA A 73 -10.70 8.65 -8.38
C ALA A 73 -10.20 10.09 -8.63
N TRP A 74 -9.34 10.26 -9.63
CA TRP A 74 -8.79 11.57 -10.02
C TRP A 74 -9.88 12.59 -10.34
N GLU A 75 -10.90 12.21 -11.09
CA GLU A 75 -12.07 13.06 -11.42
C GLU A 75 -12.86 13.49 -10.18
N ARG A 76 -12.67 12.80 -9.04
CA ARG A 76 -13.29 13.10 -7.74
C ARG A 76 -12.36 13.79 -6.76
N GLY A 77 -11.18 14.20 -7.21
CA GLY A 77 -10.16 14.84 -6.39
C GLY A 77 -9.44 13.89 -5.44
N ILE A 78 -9.44 12.59 -5.73
CA ILE A 78 -8.74 11.57 -4.93
C ILE A 78 -7.54 11.06 -5.72
N THR A 79 -6.36 11.18 -5.12
CA THR A 79 -5.12 10.61 -5.65
C THR A 79 -5.02 9.14 -5.21
N VAL A 80 -4.87 8.23 -6.16
CA VAL A 80 -4.57 6.83 -5.88
C VAL A 80 -3.07 6.66 -5.66
N ILE A 81 -2.68 6.02 -4.56
CA ILE A 81 -1.28 5.65 -4.29
C ILE A 81 -1.19 4.12 -4.36
N PRO A 82 -0.62 3.55 -5.42
CA PRO A 82 -0.41 2.11 -5.50
C PRO A 82 0.70 1.67 -4.56
N GLU A 83 0.50 0.54 -3.89
CA GLU A 83 1.52 -0.11 -3.09
C GLU A 83 1.87 -1.48 -3.65
N ILE A 84 3.18 -1.68 -3.82
CA ILE A 84 3.81 -2.99 -4.02
C ILE A 84 4.71 -3.21 -2.82
N ASP A 85 4.26 -3.99 -1.87
CA ASP A 85 4.99 -4.22 -0.62
C ASP A 85 6.22 -5.10 -0.86
N MET A 86 7.36 -4.62 -0.37
CA MET A 86 8.68 -5.24 -0.56
C MET A 86 9.65 -4.89 0.57
N PRO A 87 10.48 -5.83 1.03
CA PRO A 87 10.49 -7.25 0.65
C PRO A 87 9.53 -8.10 1.49
N GLY A 88 8.91 -7.53 2.52
CA GLY A 88 7.91 -8.16 3.37
C GLY A 88 6.61 -8.47 2.62
N HIS A 89 5.69 -9.18 3.28
CA HIS A 89 4.36 -9.50 2.73
C HIS A 89 4.36 -10.07 1.30
N SER A 90 5.44 -10.78 0.91
CA SER A 90 5.76 -11.13 -0.47
C SER A 90 5.68 -12.63 -0.79
N ALA A 91 5.01 -13.44 0.05
CA ALA A 91 4.96 -14.88 -0.19
C ALA A 91 4.23 -15.25 -1.50
N ALA A 92 3.30 -14.42 -1.99
CA ALA A 92 2.69 -14.61 -3.31
C ALA A 92 3.71 -14.45 -4.44
N PHE A 93 4.58 -13.43 -4.37
CA PHE A 93 5.70 -13.25 -5.28
C PHE A 93 6.60 -14.49 -5.26
N LYS A 94 7.03 -14.93 -4.09
CA LYS A 94 7.89 -16.10 -3.95
C LYS A 94 7.28 -17.39 -4.52
N ARG A 95 5.96 -17.59 -4.37
CA ARG A 95 5.27 -18.74 -5.00
C ARG A 95 5.26 -18.63 -6.52
N ALA A 96 5.05 -17.45 -7.06
CA ALA A 96 4.95 -17.22 -8.49
C ALA A 96 6.31 -17.27 -9.21
N MET A 97 7.33 -16.68 -8.58
CA MET A 97 8.66 -16.50 -9.19
C MET A 97 9.65 -17.60 -8.80
N GLY A 98 9.42 -18.30 -7.68
CA GLY A 98 10.28 -19.38 -7.20
C GLY A 98 11.43 -18.92 -6.29
N HIS A 99 11.60 -17.62 -6.09
CA HIS A 99 12.65 -17.02 -5.26
C HIS A 99 12.13 -15.79 -4.50
N SER A 100 12.94 -15.27 -3.58
CA SER A 100 12.63 -14.07 -2.80
C SER A 100 12.86 -12.81 -3.62
N MET A 101 12.20 -11.72 -3.25
CA MET A 101 12.50 -10.37 -3.75
C MET A 101 13.93 -9.92 -3.44
N GLN A 102 14.56 -10.48 -2.39
CA GLN A 102 15.92 -10.16 -1.96
C GLN A 102 16.96 -11.13 -2.57
N THR A 103 16.87 -11.38 -3.87
CA THR A 103 17.87 -12.06 -4.70
C THR A 103 18.20 -11.16 -5.91
N ASP A 104 19.26 -11.45 -6.63
CA ASP A 104 19.62 -10.68 -7.83
C ASP A 104 18.49 -10.68 -8.86
N GLU A 105 17.89 -11.86 -9.08
CA GLU A 105 16.74 -12.03 -9.97
C GLU A 105 15.50 -11.28 -9.44
N GLY A 106 15.21 -11.41 -8.14
CA GLY A 106 14.06 -10.76 -7.52
C GLY A 106 14.14 -9.24 -7.58
N VAL A 107 15.32 -8.67 -7.35
CA VAL A 107 15.53 -7.23 -7.49
C VAL A 107 15.34 -6.80 -8.94
N GLU A 108 15.92 -7.50 -9.92
CA GLU A 108 15.74 -7.18 -11.35
C GLU A 108 14.24 -7.22 -11.73
N GLU A 109 13.51 -8.22 -11.27
CA GLU A 109 12.07 -8.35 -11.50
C GLU A 109 11.26 -7.19 -10.88
N LEU A 110 11.61 -6.78 -9.66
CA LEU A 110 10.99 -5.62 -9.02
C LEU A 110 11.19 -4.34 -9.82
N LEU A 111 12.39 -4.11 -10.38
CA LEU A 111 12.65 -2.94 -11.22
C LEU A 111 11.73 -2.89 -12.45
N HIS A 112 11.44 -4.05 -13.07
CA HIS A 112 10.50 -4.14 -14.19
C HIS A 112 9.03 -3.97 -13.74
N ILE A 113 8.67 -4.54 -12.58
CA ILE A 113 7.33 -4.38 -12.00
C ILE A 113 7.04 -2.90 -11.75
N LEU A 114 8.00 -2.17 -11.17
CA LEU A 114 7.88 -0.74 -10.90
C LEU A 114 7.69 0.10 -12.18
N GLU A 115 8.29 -0.30 -13.32
CA GLU A 115 8.02 0.32 -14.61
C GLU A 115 6.55 0.20 -15.02
N GLU A 116 5.98 -0.99 -14.90
CA GLU A 116 4.58 -1.24 -15.24
C GLU A 116 3.64 -0.52 -14.26
N VAL A 117 3.94 -0.50 -12.97
CA VAL A 117 3.17 0.26 -11.96
C VAL A 117 3.20 1.76 -12.28
N ALA A 118 4.37 2.34 -12.51
CA ALA A 118 4.48 3.77 -12.82
C ALA A 118 3.72 4.17 -14.09
N ALA A 119 3.72 3.30 -15.10
CA ALA A 119 2.98 3.53 -16.36
C ALA A 119 1.45 3.40 -16.17
N THR A 120 1.02 2.51 -15.27
CA THR A 120 -0.41 2.25 -15.00
C THR A 120 -1.06 3.35 -14.15
N PHE A 121 -0.28 4.06 -13.33
CA PHE A 121 -0.77 5.10 -12.43
C PHE A 121 -0.18 6.48 -12.78
N PRO A 122 -0.54 7.07 -13.93
CA PRO A 122 0.06 8.32 -14.40
C PRO A 122 -0.25 9.53 -13.50
N HIS A 123 -1.42 9.59 -12.86
CA HIS A 123 -1.80 10.70 -11.98
C HIS A 123 -1.22 10.58 -10.57
N SER A 124 -0.79 9.39 -10.16
CA SER A 124 -0.13 9.22 -8.88
C SER A 124 1.28 9.81 -8.89
N PRO A 125 1.60 10.76 -8.03
CA PRO A 125 2.96 11.23 -7.88
C PRO A 125 3.85 10.27 -7.07
N TYR A 126 3.25 9.27 -6.41
CA TYR A 126 3.92 8.36 -5.50
C TYR A 126 3.75 6.89 -5.89
N ILE A 127 4.72 6.08 -5.51
CA ILE A 127 4.60 4.63 -5.35
C ILE A 127 4.95 4.31 -3.89
N HIS A 128 4.10 3.58 -3.20
CA HIS A 128 4.39 3.05 -1.88
C HIS A 128 5.09 1.69 -2.04
N ILE A 129 6.26 1.54 -1.43
CA ILE A 129 7.10 0.35 -1.60
C ILE A 129 7.04 -0.61 -0.41
N GLY A 130 6.17 -0.36 0.55
CA GLY A 130 6.10 -1.18 1.76
C GLY A 130 7.29 -0.97 2.69
N GLY A 131 7.97 -2.04 3.05
CA GLY A 131 9.20 -2.03 3.84
C GLY A 131 9.06 -2.52 5.27
N ASP A 132 7.86 -2.84 5.73
CA ASP A 132 7.61 -3.31 7.09
C ASP A 132 7.92 -4.80 7.29
N GLU A 133 7.97 -5.19 8.55
CA GLU A 133 7.96 -6.55 9.10
C GLU A 133 9.01 -7.57 8.57
N GLU A 134 9.87 -7.22 7.62
CA GLU A 134 10.90 -8.11 7.08
C GLU A 134 12.29 -7.45 7.14
N PRO A 135 13.34 -8.14 7.61
CA PRO A 135 14.69 -7.58 7.63
C PRO A 135 15.26 -7.42 6.21
N ILE A 136 15.97 -6.33 5.99
CA ILE A 136 16.65 -6.07 4.73
C ILE A 136 17.98 -6.83 4.72
N THR A 137 18.10 -7.79 3.83
CA THR A 137 19.28 -8.68 3.72
C THR A 137 20.04 -8.50 2.41
N TYR A 138 19.39 -7.93 1.38
CA TYR A 138 20.04 -7.63 0.11
C TYR A 138 20.76 -6.28 0.19
N PRO A 139 22.04 -6.20 -0.19
CA PRO A 139 22.80 -4.96 -0.13
C PRO A 139 22.15 -3.83 -0.93
N ASP A 140 22.10 -2.64 -0.34
CA ASP A 140 21.54 -1.43 -0.97
C ASP A 140 20.11 -1.57 -1.52
N PHE A 141 19.32 -2.53 -1.00
CA PHE A 141 17.97 -2.84 -1.51
C PHE A 141 17.11 -1.58 -1.71
N PHE A 142 16.90 -0.80 -0.64
CA PHE A 142 16.07 0.39 -0.74
C PHE A 142 16.66 1.45 -1.66
N LYS A 143 17.99 1.62 -1.66
CA LYS A 143 18.62 2.58 -2.57
C LYS A 143 18.36 2.21 -4.03
N ILE A 144 18.51 0.95 -4.40
CA ILE A 144 18.25 0.46 -5.77
C ILE A 144 16.78 0.70 -6.15
N ILE A 145 15.84 0.40 -5.24
CA ILE A 145 14.41 0.57 -5.48
C ILE A 145 14.04 2.06 -5.58
N THR A 146 14.53 2.92 -4.67
CA THR A 146 14.24 4.36 -4.68
C THR A 146 14.82 5.03 -5.92
N ASP A 147 16.07 4.72 -6.28
CA ASP A 147 16.70 5.23 -7.50
C ASP A 147 15.87 4.87 -8.75
N LYS A 148 15.31 3.64 -8.78
CA LYS A 148 14.43 3.21 -9.87
C LYS A 148 13.14 4.02 -9.91
N VAL A 149 12.43 4.14 -8.79
CA VAL A 149 11.17 4.91 -8.71
C VAL A 149 11.40 6.37 -9.13
N HIS A 150 12.48 6.99 -8.66
CA HIS A 150 12.85 8.35 -9.05
C HIS A 150 13.14 8.46 -10.56
N SER A 151 13.82 7.46 -11.15
CA SER A 151 14.07 7.42 -12.60
C SER A 151 12.78 7.39 -13.43
N LEU A 152 11.68 6.91 -12.84
CA LEU A 152 10.33 6.88 -13.43
C LEU A 152 9.54 8.16 -13.16
N SER A 153 10.18 9.20 -12.60
CA SER A 153 9.56 10.48 -12.22
C SER A 153 8.45 10.33 -11.17
N LYS A 154 8.57 9.31 -10.31
CA LYS A 154 7.70 9.10 -9.15
C LYS A 154 8.48 9.32 -7.86
N LYS A 155 7.76 9.53 -6.77
CA LYS A 155 8.26 9.66 -5.41
C LYS A 155 7.98 8.38 -4.61
N VAL A 156 8.75 8.17 -3.56
CA VAL A 156 8.69 6.96 -2.74
C VAL A 156 8.04 7.24 -1.40
N ILE A 157 7.06 6.41 -1.04
CA ILE A 157 6.55 6.30 0.34
C ILE A 157 6.96 4.93 0.90
N VAL A 158 7.30 4.89 2.18
CA VAL A 158 7.72 3.67 2.87
C VAL A 158 7.02 3.58 4.24
N TRP A 159 6.75 2.35 4.71
CA TRP A 159 6.29 2.12 6.09
C TRP A 159 7.36 2.51 7.12
N ASN A 160 6.91 2.98 8.27
CA ASN A 160 7.76 3.31 9.41
C ASN A 160 7.11 2.78 10.72
N PRO A 161 7.79 1.92 11.48
CA PRO A 161 9.20 1.49 11.34
C PRO A 161 9.40 0.42 10.27
N ILE A 162 10.65 0.28 9.80
CA ILE A 162 11.15 -0.87 9.04
C ILE A 162 11.88 -1.79 10.02
N TYR A 163 11.64 -3.10 9.95
CA TYR A 163 12.27 -4.03 10.88
C TYR A 163 13.80 -4.09 10.70
N GLY A 164 14.51 -3.72 11.77
CA GLY A 164 15.98 -3.76 11.76
C GLY A 164 16.66 -2.72 10.87
N TYR A 165 15.93 -1.69 10.43
CA TYR A 165 16.45 -0.63 9.59
C TYR A 165 16.07 0.75 10.16
N GLU A 166 17.04 1.62 10.33
CA GLU A 166 16.83 3.00 10.79
C GLU A 166 16.65 3.91 9.57
N ILE A 167 15.45 4.47 9.41
CA ILE A 167 15.13 5.38 8.32
C ILE A 167 15.78 6.74 8.57
N ASN A 168 16.45 7.28 7.56
CA ASN A 168 17.01 8.62 7.60
C ASN A 168 16.70 9.39 6.30
N SER A 169 16.89 10.70 6.31
CA SER A 169 16.59 11.57 5.17
C SER A 169 17.51 11.36 3.95
N GLU A 170 18.57 10.59 4.07
CA GLU A 170 19.53 10.30 2.97
C GLU A 170 19.17 9.02 2.20
N ASP A 171 18.21 8.23 2.69
CA ASP A 171 17.80 6.96 2.06
C ASP A 171 17.08 7.16 0.70
N GLY A 172 16.69 8.39 0.41
CA GLY A 172 15.97 8.73 -0.82
C GLY A 172 14.45 8.53 -0.73
N PHE A 173 13.91 8.23 0.46
CA PHE A 173 12.47 8.21 0.68
C PHE A 173 11.92 9.64 0.69
N ASP A 174 10.82 9.86 -0.02
CA ASP A 174 10.17 11.17 -0.11
C ASP A 174 9.12 11.38 0.99
N MET A 175 8.63 10.30 1.60
CA MET A 175 7.64 10.33 2.67
C MET A 175 7.67 9.01 3.44
N THR A 176 7.38 9.07 4.75
CA THR A 176 7.16 7.87 5.57
C THR A 176 5.71 7.76 6.03
N GLN A 177 5.27 6.54 6.30
CA GLN A 177 3.96 6.25 6.86
C GLN A 177 4.11 5.46 8.16
N MET A 178 3.87 6.13 9.29
CA MET A 178 3.97 5.51 10.61
C MET A 178 2.76 4.60 10.87
N TRP A 179 3.01 3.30 10.96
CA TRP A 179 1.97 2.27 11.09
C TRP A 179 1.87 1.68 12.49
N SER A 180 2.92 1.73 13.28
CA SER A 180 2.93 1.20 14.64
C SER A 180 3.40 2.23 15.66
N THR A 181 3.11 2.00 16.96
CA THR A 181 3.50 2.90 18.04
C THR A 181 5.02 3.05 18.20
N ALA A 182 5.81 2.19 17.58
CA ALA A 182 7.27 2.29 17.51
C ALA A 182 7.75 3.23 16.38
N GLY A 183 6.85 3.67 15.46
CA GLY A 183 7.18 4.62 14.41
C GLY A 183 7.35 6.03 14.98
N GLU A 184 8.46 6.64 14.63
CA GLU A 184 8.76 8.04 14.94
C GLU A 184 8.92 8.83 13.64
N LYS A 185 8.59 10.12 13.68
CA LYS A 185 8.78 10.95 12.50
C LYS A 185 10.25 11.02 12.10
N VAL A 186 10.49 11.03 10.80
CA VAL A 186 11.80 11.29 10.24
C VAL A 186 11.91 12.78 9.89
N ASP A 187 12.98 13.42 10.33
CA ASP A 187 13.19 14.83 10.07
C ASP A 187 13.47 15.12 8.59
N ASN A 188 13.04 16.28 8.12
CA ASN A 188 13.24 16.80 6.76
C ASN A 188 12.49 16.07 5.63
N ILE A 189 11.63 15.10 5.94
CA ILE A 189 10.69 14.53 4.99
C ILE A 189 9.27 14.53 5.58
N PRO A 190 8.20 14.59 4.77
CA PRO A 190 6.84 14.47 5.25
C PRO A 190 6.57 13.08 5.87
N ASN A 191 5.76 13.06 6.92
CA ASN A 191 5.36 11.82 7.60
C ASN A 191 3.83 11.71 7.64
N ILE A 192 3.30 10.52 7.38
CA ILE A 192 1.89 10.20 7.55
C ILE A 192 1.75 9.48 8.90
N ASP A 193 0.79 9.87 9.73
CA ASP A 193 0.52 9.18 10.99
C ASP A 193 -0.77 8.35 10.91
N CYS A 194 -0.65 7.04 10.83
CA CYS A 194 -1.78 6.12 10.86
C CYS A 194 -1.78 5.16 12.06
N ARG A 195 -0.91 5.39 13.04
CA ARG A 195 -0.66 4.47 14.18
C ARG A 195 -1.89 4.12 15.00
N TYR A 196 -2.88 5.01 15.07
CA TYR A 196 -4.11 4.83 15.85
C TYR A 196 -5.38 4.83 15.01
N ASN A 197 -5.25 4.80 13.68
CA ASN A 197 -6.37 5.03 12.76
C ASN A 197 -6.74 3.78 11.95
N TYR A 198 -6.36 2.59 12.43
CA TYR A 198 -6.82 1.34 11.85
C TYR A 198 -8.27 1.08 12.26
N ILE A 199 -9.14 0.92 11.26
CA ILE A 199 -10.59 0.85 11.50
C ILE A 199 -11.00 -0.52 12.05
N ASN A 200 -10.36 -1.61 11.60
CA ASN A 200 -10.76 -2.98 11.91
C ASN A 200 -9.66 -3.86 12.49
N HIS A 201 -8.55 -3.28 12.95
CA HIS A 201 -7.40 -4.05 13.40
C HIS A 201 -7.72 -4.81 14.69
N PHE A 202 -7.77 -6.14 14.60
CA PHE A 202 -8.08 -7.10 15.65
C PHE A 202 -9.52 -7.06 16.21
N ASP A 203 -10.35 -6.10 15.86
CA ASP A 203 -11.73 -6.03 16.34
C ASP A 203 -12.74 -6.10 15.18
N VAL A 204 -13.95 -6.52 15.49
CA VAL A 204 -15.07 -6.57 14.54
C VAL A 204 -15.72 -5.18 14.38
N PHE A 205 -15.51 -4.31 15.35
CA PHE A 205 -16.06 -2.96 15.36
C PHE A 205 -14.95 -1.92 15.38
N SER A 206 -15.10 -0.90 14.55
CA SER A 206 -14.21 0.26 14.55
C SER A 206 -14.30 1.02 15.87
N ASP A 207 -13.18 1.40 16.46
CA ASP A 207 -13.15 2.35 17.57
C ASP A 207 -13.33 3.78 17.06
N VAL A 208 -14.55 4.08 16.62
CA VAL A 208 -14.92 5.40 16.07
C VAL A 208 -14.66 6.53 17.07
N VAL A 209 -14.86 6.25 18.38
CA VAL A 209 -14.64 7.26 19.43
C VAL A 209 -13.16 7.53 19.64
N GLY A 210 -12.33 6.49 19.63
CA GLY A 210 -10.89 6.61 19.72
C GLY A 210 -10.31 7.35 18.51
N ILE A 211 -10.72 6.99 17.31
CA ILE A 211 -10.31 7.65 16.07
C ILE A 211 -10.73 9.14 16.08
N TYR A 212 -11.97 9.44 16.45
CA TYR A 212 -12.46 10.83 16.53
C TYR A 212 -11.72 11.68 17.55
N LYS A 213 -11.25 11.09 18.65
CA LYS A 213 -10.52 11.79 19.71
C LYS A 213 -9.01 11.78 19.49
N SER A 214 -8.49 11.03 18.54
CA SER A 214 -7.07 10.95 18.28
C SER A 214 -6.54 12.27 17.73
N ASN A 215 -5.39 12.68 18.25
CA ASN A 215 -4.64 13.82 17.72
C ASN A 215 -3.55 13.25 16.79
N ILE A 216 -3.50 13.74 15.55
CA ILE A 216 -2.46 13.34 14.61
C ILE A 216 -1.11 13.76 15.19
N TYR A 217 -0.22 12.81 15.34
CA TYR A 217 1.11 12.97 15.93
C TYR A 217 1.11 13.69 17.30
N TYR A 218 0.12 13.38 18.15
CA TYR A 218 -0.05 13.97 19.50
C TYR A 218 -0.19 15.50 19.54
N SER A 219 -0.49 16.15 18.43
CA SER A 219 -0.58 17.59 18.33
C SER A 219 -1.99 18.06 18.00
N GLU A 220 -2.41 19.16 18.61
CA GLU A 220 -3.66 19.87 18.26
C GLU A 220 -3.49 20.78 17.04
N VAL A 221 -2.25 20.98 16.60
CA VAL A 221 -1.90 21.89 15.50
C VAL A 221 -1.12 21.11 14.44
N GLY A 222 -1.52 21.21 13.18
CA GLY A 222 -0.78 20.64 12.07
C GLY A 222 0.64 21.22 11.93
N SER A 223 1.54 20.44 11.31
CA SER A 223 2.89 20.88 10.98
C SER A 223 3.22 20.49 9.54
N GLU A 224 4.22 21.15 8.93
CA GLU A 224 4.67 20.81 7.59
C GLU A 224 5.34 19.41 7.51
N GLU A 225 5.82 18.90 8.65
CA GLU A 225 6.44 17.59 8.76
C GLU A 225 5.42 16.44 8.84
N ILE A 226 4.15 16.73 9.14
CA ILE A 226 3.07 15.75 9.21
C ILE A 226 2.12 15.99 8.04
N ALA A 227 2.23 15.15 7.02
CA ALA A 227 1.44 15.24 5.79
C ALA A 227 -0.05 14.97 6.00
N GLY A 228 -0.40 14.23 7.06
CA GLY A 228 -1.78 13.86 7.36
C GLY A 228 -1.88 12.50 8.04
N THR A 229 -3.06 11.90 7.89
CA THR A 229 -3.36 10.58 8.42
C THR A 229 -4.06 9.72 7.38
N ILE A 230 -3.92 8.40 7.50
CA ILE A 230 -4.67 7.42 6.72
C ILE A 230 -5.41 6.50 7.69
N THR A 231 -6.70 6.32 7.45
CA THR A 231 -7.46 5.23 8.08
C THR A 231 -7.30 3.98 7.25
N ALA A 232 -6.96 2.86 7.89
CA ALA A 232 -6.69 1.62 7.19
C ALA A 232 -7.70 0.53 7.54
N VAL A 233 -8.04 -0.27 6.52
CA VAL A 233 -8.85 -1.50 6.66
C VAL A 233 -7.95 -2.67 6.28
N TRP A 234 -7.59 -3.48 7.26
CA TRP A 234 -6.74 -4.65 7.08
C TRP A 234 -7.56 -5.94 7.13
N ASN A 235 -7.42 -6.76 6.11
CA ASN A 235 -8.20 -7.99 5.93
C ASN A 235 -7.45 -9.25 6.40
N ASP A 236 -6.76 -9.16 7.54
CA ASP A 236 -5.96 -10.27 8.10
C ASP A 236 -6.80 -11.53 8.34
N ARG A 237 -7.99 -11.37 8.88
CA ARG A 237 -8.88 -12.48 9.19
C ARG A 237 -9.77 -12.80 8.00
N LYS A 238 -9.81 -14.08 7.62
CA LYS A 238 -10.82 -14.59 6.71
C LYS A 238 -12.14 -14.67 7.49
N LEU A 239 -13.00 -13.69 7.29
CA LEU A 239 -14.36 -13.72 7.86
C LEU A 239 -15.26 -14.62 7.02
N PRO A 240 -16.25 -15.30 7.63
CA PRO A 240 -17.22 -16.13 6.91
C PRO A 240 -18.34 -15.26 6.26
N THR A 241 -18.10 -14.00 6.06
CA THR A 241 -19.04 -13.03 5.46
C THR A 241 -18.54 -12.59 4.09
N SER A 242 -19.47 -12.11 3.24
CA SER A 242 -19.07 -11.50 1.97
C SER A 242 -18.25 -10.21 2.21
N GLU A 243 -17.40 -9.86 1.26
CA GLU A 243 -16.62 -8.62 1.28
C GLU A 243 -17.52 -7.41 1.43
N ASP A 244 -18.71 -7.41 0.79
CA ASP A 244 -19.70 -6.34 0.89
C ASP A 244 -20.13 -6.06 2.34
N ILE A 245 -20.40 -7.12 3.13
CA ILE A 245 -20.77 -6.97 4.55
C ILE A 245 -19.57 -6.46 5.35
N MET A 246 -18.38 -6.95 5.05
CA MET A 246 -17.16 -6.52 5.72
C MET A 246 -16.88 -5.03 5.48
N MET A 247 -17.06 -4.58 4.24
CA MET A 247 -16.87 -3.18 3.86
C MET A 247 -17.95 -2.27 4.45
N GLN A 248 -19.22 -2.69 4.41
CA GLN A 248 -20.33 -1.94 5.01
C GLN A 248 -20.21 -1.74 6.52
N ASN A 249 -19.59 -2.68 7.23
CA ASN A 249 -19.40 -2.57 8.68
C ASN A 249 -18.22 -1.67 9.08
N ASN A 250 -17.34 -1.33 8.15
CA ASN A 250 -16.16 -0.50 8.39
C ASN A 250 -16.27 0.91 7.77
N PHE A 251 -17.25 1.15 6.97
CA PHE A 251 -17.61 2.44 6.38
C PHE A 251 -19.08 2.77 6.69
#